data_7b089f7aaf68eec7dee2a9ae3cc56239
#
_entry.id   7b089f7aaf68eec7dee2a9ae3cc56239
#
_cell.length_a   1.000
_cell.length_b   1.000
_cell.length_c   1.000
_cell.angle_alpha   90.00
_cell.angle_beta   90.00
_cell.angle_gamma   90.00
#
_symmetry.space_group_name_H-M   'P 1'
#
loop_
_entity.id
_entity.type
_entity.pdbx_description
1 polymer ?
#
loop_
_entity_poly.entity_id
_entity_poly.type
_entity_poly.pdbx_seq_one_letter_code
_entity_poly.pdbx_strand_id
1 'polypeptide(L)'
;MNSKTFVAELMEQVGAFCRDFDAHPPAYTYIPCTTDAQRAMVLKSRLHNELQAADLYGGWLRSTPEFEVKAIMAHSANEEMEHAELLAERIRGLGHDPFDYRPLPAQTAMFSALAGLHGTCARIAGFPLAGETVATYLIGKSLLSDSVPEWIKAPYRHINKEELQHGSVPQGILHRYALTDELQDAVRRAVAMRMTLFKEYTESLDRWVLEGKPW
;
A
#
# COMPACT_ATOMS: atom_id res chain seq x y z
N MET A 1 0.24 22.04 -16.62
CA MET A 1 -1.20 22.00 -16.17
C MET A 1 -1.32 22.59 -14.78
N ASN A 2 -2.49 23.13 -14.38
CA ASN A 2 -2.74 23.53 -12.98
C ASN A 2 -2.67 22.31 -12.04
N SER A 3 -1.96 22.43 -10.90
CA SER A 3 -1.70 21.31 -10.00
C SER A 3 -2.97 20.66 -9.40
N LYS A 4 -4.04 21.44 -9.17
CA LYS A 4 -5.32 20.91 -8.67
C LYS A 4 -6.01 20.01 -9.69
N THR A 5 -6.09 20.49 -10.96
CA THR A 5 -6.64 19.68 -12.06
C THR A 5 -5.80 18.43 -12.28
N PHE A 6 -4.48 18.57 -12.24
CA PHE A 6 -3.54 17.48 -12.37
C PHE A 6 -3.74 16.38 -11.31
N VAL A 7 -3.85 16.76 -10.03
CA VAL A 7 -4.08 15.80 -8.94
C VAL A 7 -5.45 15.13 -9.05
N ALA A 8 -6.49 15.87 -9.49
CA ALA A 8 -7.81 15.28 -9.72
C ALA A 8 -7.78 14.19 -10.81
N GLU A 9 -7.06 14.43 -11.92
CA GLU A 9 -6.85 13.43 -12.98
C GLU A 9 -6.10 12.20 -12.47
N LEU A 10 -5.07 12.38 -11.63
CA LEU A 10 -4.36 11.26 -11.01
C LEU A 10 -5.28 10.43 -10.12
N MET A 11 -6.10 11.07 -9.29
CA MET A 11 -7.04 10.37 -8.41
C MET A 11 -8.09 9.59 -9.20
N GLU A 12 -8.55 10.10 -10.34
CA GLU A 12 -9.45 9.35 -11.23
C GLU A 12 -8.74 8.12 -11.82
N GLN A 13 -7.48 8.24 -12.23
CA GLN A 13 -6.69 7.09 -12.71
C GLN A 13 -6.50 6.02 -11.64
N VAL A 14 -6.16 6.42 -10.40
CA VAL A 14 -6.02 5.49 -9.27
C VAL A 14 -7.37 4.86 -8.92
N GLY A 15 -8.45 5.64 -8.93
CA GLY A 15 -9.81 5.14 -8.71
C GLY A 15 -10.27 4.14 -9.78
N ALA A 16 -9.95 4.39 -11.06
CA ALA A 16 -10.22 3.44 -12.13
C ALA A 16 -9.45 2.12 -11.92
N PHE A 17 -8.18 2.19 -11.57
CA PHE A 17 -7.37 1.02 -11.24
C PHE A 17 -7.96 0.22 -10.05
N CYS A 18 -8.43 0.90 -9.01
CA CYS A 18 -9.10 0.24 -7.88
C CYS A 18 -10.35 -0.54 -8.34
N ARG A 19 -11.17 0.05 -9.20
CA ARG A 19 -12.39 -0.58 -9.72
C ARG A 19 -12.14 -1.84 -10.54
N ASP A 20 -10.96 -1.99 -11.17
CA ASP A 20 -10.59 -3.22 -11.88
C ASP A 20 -10.58 -4.46 -10.98
N PHE A 21 -10.38 -4.30 -9.67
CA PHE A 21 -10.45 -5.39 -8.70
C PHE A 21 -11.88 -5.79 -8.27
N ASP A 22 -12.90 -5.06 -8.68
CA ASP A 22 -14.28 -5.35 -8.26
C ASP A 22 -14.81 -6.66 -8.87
N ALA A 23 -14.43 -6.93 -10.11
CA ALA A 23 -14.85 -8.15 -10.81
C ALA A 23 -14.09 -9.40 -10.32
N HIS A 24 -12.83 -9.24 -9.96
CA HIS A 24 -11.93 -10.32 -9.53
C HIS A 24 -11.10 -9.85 -8.32
N PRO A 25 -11.68 -9.88 -7.10
CA PRO A 25 -10.98 -9.44 -5.92
C PRO A 25 -9.74 -10.32 -5.65
N PRO A 26 -8.55 -9.73 -5.45
CA PRO A 26 -7.32 -10.49 -5.23
C PRO A 26 -7.28 -11.11 -3.83
N ALA A 27 -6.40 -12.09 -3.61
CA ALA A 27 -6.17 -12.71 -2.30
C ALA A 27 -5.84 -11.67 -1.22
N TYR A 28 -5.27 -10.55 -1.61
CA TYR A 28 -5.00 -9.39 -0.77
C TYR A 28 -6.23 -8.91 0.03
N THR A 29 -7.44 -9.11 -0.49
CA THR A 29 -8.69 -8.75 0.20
C THR A 29 -9.21 -9.84 1.15
N TYR A 30 -8.58 -11.00 1.19
CA TYR A 30 -9.04 -12.21 1.90
C TYR A 30 -10.39 -12.79 1.42
N ILE A 31 -11.12 -12.10 0.54
CA ILE A 31 -12.42 -12.55 0.04
C ILE A 31 -12.32 -13.92 -0.66
N PRO A 32 -11.35 -14.16 -1.57
CA PRO A 32 -11.20 -15.46 -2.21
C PRO A 32 -10.54 -16.52 -1.33
N CYS A 33 -10.00 -16.15 -0.16
CA CYS A 33 -9.35 -17.11 0.74
C CYS A 33 -10.39 -17.94 1.51
N THR A 34 -10.35 -19.26 1.35
CA THR A 34 -11.32 -20.20 1.95
C THR A 34 -10.82 -20.81 3.24
N THR A 35 -9.51 -20.80 3.49
CA THR A 35 -8.87 -21.41 4.68
C THR A 35 -8.12 -20.38 5.50
N ASP A 36 -7.97 -20.66 6.81
CA ASP A 36 -7.18 -19.78 7.68
C ASP A 36 -5.67 -19.84 7.35
N ALA A 37 -5.19 -20.95 6.79
CA ALA A 37 -3.82 -21.03 6.28
C ALA A 37 -3.56 -20.05 5.14
N GLN A 38 -4.48 -19.95 4.16
CA GLN A 38 -4.39 -18.97 3.09
C GLN A 38 -4.44 -17.54 3.63
N ARG A 39 -5.34 -17.28 4.59
CA ARG A 39 -5.45 -15.96 5.24
C ARG A 39 -4.21 -15.59 6.02
N ALA A 40 -3.58 -16.56 6.71
CA ALA A 40 -2.31 -16.35 7.40
C ALA A 40 -1.17 -16.01 6.43
N MET A 41 -1.12 -16.63 5.26
CA MET A 41 -0.15 -16.30 4.20
C MET A 41 -0.31 -14.84 3.74
N VAL A 42 -1.55 -14.40 3.51
CA VAL A 42 -1.83 -13.00 3.14
C VAL A 42 -1.45 -12.05 4.28
N LEU A 43 -1.75 -12.39 5.54
CA LEU A 43 -1.35 -11.57 6.70
C LEU A 43 0.17 -11.38 6.79
N LYS A 44 0.96 -12.45 6.57
CA LYS A 44 2.42 -12.34 6.55
C LYS A 44 2.94 -11.47 5.42
N SER A 45 2.34 -11.57 4.24
CA SER A 45 2.67 -10.69 3.11
C SER A 45 2.32 -9.23 3.40
N ARG A 46 1.19 -8.99 4.08
CA ARG A 46 0.80 -7.64 4.54
C ARG A 46 1.75 -7.10 5.58
N LEU A 47 2.08 -7.88 6.62
CA LEU A 47 3.08 -7.49 7.62
C LEU A 47 4.39 -7.06 6.97
N HIS A 48 4.86 -7.79 5.96
CA HIS A 48 6.05 -7.39 5.22
C HIS A 48 5.86 -6.05 4.50
N ASN A 49 4.67 -5.76 3.96
CA ASN A 49 4.40 -4.46 3.35
C ASN A 49 4.51 -3.31 4.35
N GLU A 50 3.95 -3.44 5.56
CA GLU A 50 4.03 -2.40 6.60
C GLU A 50 5.48 -2.14 7.01
N LEU A 51 6.28 -3.19 7.22
CA LEU A 51 7.71 -3.05 7.52
C LEU A 51 8.46 -2.32 6.39
N GLN A 52 8.19 -2.67 5.14
CA GLN A 52 8.81 -2.00 3.98
C GLN A 52 8.32 -0.57 3.80
N ALA A 53 7.07 -0.27 4.16
CA ALA A 53 6.52 1.08 4.18
C ALA A 53 7.25 1.96 5.19
N ALA A 54 7.43 1.48 6.41
CA ALA A 54 8.22 2.16 7.44
C ALA A 54 9.66 2.43 6.97
N ASP A 55 10.31 1.45 6.34
CA ASP A 55 11.65 1.58 5.77
C ASP A 55 11.72 2.63 4.66
N LEU A 56 10.72 2.70 3.79
CA LEU A 56 10.62 3.72 2.74
C LEU A 56 10.54 5.14 3.33
N TYR A 57 9.60 5.35 4.24
CA TYR A 57 9.43 6.66 4.88
C TYR A 57 10.70 7.07 5.64
N GLY A 58 11.26 6.18 6.45
CA GLY A 58 12.50 6.42 7.20
C GLY A 58 13.68 6.72 6.30
N GLY A 59 13.85 5.97 5.22
CA GLY A 59 14.92 6.14 4.24
C GLY A 59 14.84 7.46 3.46
N TRP A 60 13.64 7.97 3.22
CA TRP A 60 13.42 9.22 2.50
C TRP A 60 13.62 10.47 3.35
N LEU A 61 13.54 10.39 4.68
CA LEU A 61 13.69 11.54 5.59
C LEU A 61 14.95 12.35 5.31
N ARG A 62 16.10 11.68 5.10
CA ARG A 62 17.39 12.35 4.90
C ARG A 62 17.40 13.24 3.66
N SER A 63 16.73 12.82 2.59
CA SER A 63 16.79 13.44 1.26
C SER A 63 15.54 14.24 0.89
N THR A 64 14.58 14.41 1.81
CA THR A 64 13.41 15.27 1.63
C THR A 64 13.72 16.66 2.18
N PRO A 65 13.70 17.73 1.37
CA PRO A 65 14.07 19.06 1.84
C PRO A 65 12.97 19.77 2.62
N GLU A 66 11.68 19.47 2.34
CA GLU A 66 10.55 20.17 2.92
C GLU A 66 10.28 19.70 4.35
N PHE A 67 10.32 20.62 5.32
CA PHE A 67 10.20 20.32 6.74
C PHE A 67 8.86 19.64 7.09
N GLU A 68 7.76 20.17 6.57
CA GLU A 68 6.43 19.60 6.81
C GLU A 68 6.27 18.19 6.21
N VAL A 69 6.88 17.93 5.06
CA VAL A 69 6.85 16.59 4.44
C VAL A 69 7.68 15.60 5.24
N LYS A 70 8.84 16.03 5.77
CA LYS A 70 9.61 15.20 6.73
C LYS A 70 8.81 14.84 7.97
N ALA A 71 8.09 15.79 8.53
CA ALA A 71 7.29 15.54 9.74
C ALA A 71 6.19 14.50 9.45
N ILE A 72 5.52 14.60 8.31
CA ILE A 72 4.54 13.62 7.85
C ILE A 72 5.20 12.24 7.67
N MET A 73 6.31 12.14 6.93
CA MET A 73 7.00 10.87 6.72
C MET A 73 7.47 10.20 8.03
N ALA A 74 7.93 10.99 9.00
CA ALA A 74 8.33 10.45 10.31
C ALA A 74 7.13 9.91 11.10
N HIS A 75 5.99 10.58 11.02
CA HIS A 75 4.75 10.13 11.63
C HIS A 75 4.25 8.84 10.96
N SER A 76 4.15 8.84 9.62
CA SER A 76 3.71 7.66 8.88
C SER A 76 4.64 6.46 9.10
N ALA A 77 5.97 6.65 9.19
CA ALA A 77 6.86 5.55 9.53
C ALA A 77 6.55 4.89 10.88
N ASN A 78 6.12 5.68 11.88
CA ASN A 78 5.70 5.14 13.18
C ASN A 78 4.38 4.38 13.07
N GLU A 79 3.40 4.92 12.35
CA GLU A 79 2.10 4.27 12.16
C GLU A 79 2.22 2.93 11.42
N GLU A 80 3.07 2.85 10.40
CA GLU A 80 3.33 1.57 9.71
C GLU A 80 3.96 0.53 10.64
N MET A 81 4.79 0.94 11.60
CA MET A 81 5.30 0.03 12.64
C MET A 81 4.20 -0.43 13.60
N GLU A 82 3.26 0.44 13.97
CA GLU A 82 2.09 0.07 14.79
C GLU A 82 1.16 -0.90 14.04
N HIS A 83 0.93 -0.68 12.73
CA HIS A 83 0.20 -1.61 11.86
C HIS A 83 0.90 -2.97 11.80
N ALA A 84 2.24 -2.98 11.66
CA ALA A 84 3.03 -4.21 11.67
C ALA A 84 2.90 -4.99 12.98
N GLU A 85 2.89 -4.32 14.13
CA GLU A 85 2.70 -4.94 15.44
C GLU A 85 1.32 -5.60 15.55
N LEU A 86 0.25 -4.92 15.14
CA LEU A 86 -1.12 -5.46 15.12
C LEU A 86 -1.22 -6.73 14.26
N LEU A 87 -0.60 -6.72 13.09
CA LEU A 87 -0.58 -7.89 12.20
C LEU A 87 0.26 -9.03 12.78
N ALA A 88 1.42 -8.73 13.36
CA ALA A 88 2.29 -9.72 14.01
C ALA A 88 1.60 -10.41 15.20
N GLU A 89 0.88 -9.67 16.04
CA GLU A 89 0.06 -10.24 17.11
C GLU A 89 -0.99 -11.21 16.57
N ARG A 90 -1.66 -10.83 15.48
CA ARG A 90 -2.68 -11.67 14.85
C ARG A 90 -2.10 -12.96 14.30
N ILE A 91 -0.94 -12.89 13.65
CA ILE A 91 -0.24 -14.07 13.11
C ILE A 91 0.20 -15.01 14.25
N ARG A 92 0.72 -14.47 15.36
CA ARG A 92 1.06 -15.27 16.56
C ARG A 92 -0.16 -15.95 17.16
N GLY A 93 -1.30 -15.24 17.19
CA GLY A 93 -2.58 -15.80 17.68
C GLY A 93 -3.08 -16.98 16.85
N LEU A 94 -2.64 -17.12 15.60
CA LEU A 94 -2.89 -18.27 14.73
C LEU A 94 -1.85 -19.39 14.89
N GLY A 95 -0.87 -19.25 15.80
CA GLY A 95 0.19 -20.24 16.00
C GLY A 95 1.33 -20.18 14.97
N HIS A 96 1.46 -19.07 14.24
CA HIS A 96 2.51 -18.88 13.23
C HIS A 96 3.56 -17.88 13.70
N ASP A 97 4.80 -18.03 13.19
CA ASP A 97 5.84 -17.01 13.32
C ASP A 97 5.54 -15.88 12.31
N PRO A 98 5.40 -14.61 12.74
CA PRO A 98 5.17 -13.50 11.85
C PRO A 98 6.38 -13.18 10.94
N PHE A 99 7.58 -13.60 11.31
CA PHE A 99 8.82 -13.22 10.63
C PHE A 99 9.44 -14.36 9.79
N ASP A 100 8.79 -15.50 9.67
CA ASP A 100 9.23 -16.61 8.80
C ASP A 100 8.81 -16.41 7.33
N TYR A 101 8.36 -15.22 6.96
CA TYR A 101 7.92 -14.88 5.62
C TYR A 101 9.11 -14.57 4.69
N ARG A 102 9.09 -15.20 3.53
CA ARG A 102 9.98 -14.85 2.42
C ARG A 102 9.19 -14.03 1.39
N PRO A 103 9.60 -12.78 1.10
CA PRO A 103 8.86 -11.93 0.19
C PRO A 103 8.84 -12.49 -1.23
N LEU A 104 7.73 -12.30 -1.92
CA LEU A 104 7.57 -12.64 -3.32
C LEU A 104 8.51 -11.79 -4.19
N PRO A 105 9.07 -12.32 -5.28
CA PRO A 105 9.93 -11.54 -6.18
C PRO A 105 9.26 -10.26 -6.70
N ALA A 106 7.97 -10.32 -7.05
CA ALA A 106 7.20 -9.15 -7.47
C ALA A 106 7.04 -8.11 -6.35
N GLN A 107 6.86 -8.55 -5.09
CA GLN A 107 6.80 -7.68 -3.93
C GLN A 107 8.15 -6.99 -3.69
N THR A 108 9.25 -7.75 -3.75
CA THR A 108 10.61 -7.18 -3.63
C THR A 108 10.89 -6.18 -4.74
N ALA A 109 10.52 -6.49 -5.99
CA ALA A 109 10.70 -5.58 -7.13
C ALA A 109 9.92 -4.28 -6.93
N MET A 110 8.67 -4.35 -6.42
CA MET A 110 7.84 -3.20 -6.14
C MET A 110 8.48 -2.26 -5.11
N PHE A 111 8.90 -2.77 -3.96
CA PHE A 111 9.53 -1.95 -2.92
C PHE A 111 10.90 -1.42 -3.34
N SER A 112 11.69 -2.20 -4.08
CA SER A 112 12.96 -1.73 -4.66
C SER A 112 12.77 -0.57 -5.64
N ALA A 113 11.74 -0.63 -6.48
CA ALA A 113 11.41 0.46 -7.41
C ALA A 113 10.94 1.72 -6.66
N LEU A 114 10.12 1.56 -5.60
CA LEU A 114 9.69 2.67 -4.75
C LEU A 114 10.86 3.32 -4.01
N ALA A 115 11.78 2.54 -3.46
CA ALA A 115 12.99 3.04 -2.80
C ALA A 115 13.87 3.86 -3.76
N GLY A 116 13.87 3.51 -5.06
CA GLY A 116 14.55 4.24 -6.13
C GLY A 116 13.90 5.55 -6.56
N LEU A 117 12.74 5.93 -6.01
CA LEU A 117 12.11 7.19 -6.37
C LEU A 117 12.89 8.40 -5.84
N HIS A 118 13.06 9.40 -6.69
CA HIS A 118 13.76 10.63 -6.37
C HIS A 118 12.82 11.84 -6.37
N GLY A 119 13.03 12.73 -5.38
CA GLY A 119 12.24 13.94 -5.21
C GLY A 119 10.90 13.70 -4.51
N THR A 120 10.48 14.71 -3.77
CA THR A 120 9.29 14.67 -2.90
C THR A 120 8.02 14.29 -3.68
N CYS A 121 7.77 14.94 -4.81
CA CYS A 121 6.54 14.70 -5.58
C CYS A 121 6.40 13.25 -6.08
N ALA A 122 7.49 12.66 -6.59
CA ALA A 122 7.45 11.28 -7.09
C ALA A 122 7.25 10.26 -5.95
N ARG A 123 7.89 10.46 -4.81
CA ARG A 123 7.75 9.62 -3.61
C ARG A 123 6.32 9.66 -3.08
N ILE A 124 5.79 10.87 -2.89
CA ILE A 124 4.41 11.08 -2.40
C ILE A 124 3.38 10.50 -3.37
N ALA A 125 3.61 10.62 -4.68
CA ALA A 125 2.69 10.07 -5.66
C ALA A 125 2.73 8.55 -5.78
N GLY A 126 3.94 7.97 -5.78
CA GLY A 126 4.12 6.53 -5.97
C GLY A 126 3.76 5.68 -4.76
N PHE A 127 3.91 6.23 -3.54
CA PHE A 127 3.62 5.45 -2.34
C PHE A 127 2.35 5.95 -1.61
N PRO A 128 2.32 7.05 -0.85
CA PRO A 128 1.11 7.37 -0.10
C PRO A 128 -0.10 7.68 -1.00
N LEU A 129 0.06 8.39 -2.13
CA LEU A 129 -1.09 8.66 -2.99
C LEU A 129 -1.62 7.40 -3.66
N ALA A 130 -0.80 6.72 -4.45
CA ALA A 130 -1.26 5.56 -5.22
C ALA A 130 -1.32 4.28 -4.37
N GLY A 131 -0.28 4.02 -3.55
CA GLY A 131 -0.16 2.79 -2.77
C GLY A 131 -1.19 2.68 -1.67
N GLU A 132 -1.28 3.68 -0.80
CA GLU A 132 -2.23 3.66 0.33
C GLU A 132 -3.68 3.80 -0.14
N THR A 133 -3.96 4.61 -1.19
CA THR A 133 -5.31 4.68 -1.76
C THR A 133 -5.80 3.31 -2.23
N VAL A 134 -4.95 2.55 -2.94
CA VAL A 134 -5.31 1.20 -3.40
C VAL A 134 -5.45 0.24 -2.21
N ALA A 135 -4.53 0.29 -1.25
CA ALA A 135 -4.58 -0.55 -0.05
C ALA A 135 -5.85 -0.31 0.75
N THR A 136 -6.17 0.96 1.04
CA THR A 136 -7.40 1.38 1.75
C THR A 136 -8.67 0.92 1.03
N TYR A 137 -8.71 1.06 -0.31
CA TYR A 137 -9.83 0.56 -1.11
C TYR A 137 -10.03 -0.95 -0.94
N LEU A 138 -8.96 -1.74 -1.05
CA LEU A 138 -9.02 -3.20 -0.94
C LEU A 138 -9.32 -3.66 0.51
N ILE A 139 -8.80 -2.98 1.52
CA ILE A 139 -9.18 -3.20 2.92
C ILE A 139 -10.68 -2.93 3.11
N GLY A 140 -11.18 -1.84 2.58
CA GLY A 140 -12.60 -1.51 2.61
C GLY A 140 -13.49 -2.62 2.04
N LYS A 141 -13.09 -3.25 0.94
CA LYS A 141 -13.79 -4.44 0.38
C LYS A 141 -13.79 -5.61 1.36
N SER A 142 -12.66 -5.87 2.02
CA SER A 142 -12.55 -6.92 3.04
C SER A 142 -13.49 -6.67 4.22
N LEU A 143 -13.57 -5.43 4.68
CA LEU A 143 -14.41 -5.04 5.82
C LEU A 143 -15.92 -5.19 5.51
N LEU A 144 -16.32 -4.96 4.27
CA LEU A 144 -17.71 -5.08 3.82
C LEU A 144 -18.13 -6.51 3.48
N SER A 145 -17.20 -7.43 3.31
CA SER A 145 -17.51 -8.81 2.88
C SER A 145 -17.88 -9.71 4.05
N ASP A 146 -19.00 -10.43 3.94
CA ASP A 146 -19.40 -11.43 4.93
C ASP A 146 -18.52 -12.69 4.91
N SER A 147 -17.78 -12.93 3.83
CA SER A 147 -16.85 -14.07 3.72
C SER A 147 -15.55 -13.89 4.50
N VAL A 148 -15.23 -12.65 4.91
CA VAL A 148 -14.03 -12.34 5.68
C VAL A 148 -14.35 -12.44 7.18
N PRO A 149 -13.65 -13.30 7.95
CA PRO A 149 -13.96 -13.51 9.35
C PRO A 149 -13.59 -12.30 10.21
N GLU A 150 -14.28 -12.19 11.35
CA GLU A 150 -14.13 -11.05 12.26
C GLU A 150 -12.69 -10.88 12.80
N TRP A 151 -11.97 -11.96 13.02
CA TRP A 151 -10.60 -11.90 13.50
C TRP A 151 -9.61 -11.25 12.49
N ILE A 152 -9.96 -11.25 11.19
CA ILE A 152 -9.27 -10.48 10.14
C ILE A 152 -9.75 -9.03 10.16
N LYS A 153 -11.07 -8.80 10.25
CA LYS A 153 -11.64 -7.44 10.18
C LYS A 153 -11.21 -6.56 11.34
N ALA A 154 -11.05 -7.13 12.54
CA ALA A 154 -10.78 -6.35 13.75
C ALA A 154 -9.53 -5.46 13.64
N PRO A 155 -8.31 -5.96 13.32
CA PRO A 155 -7.14 -5.10 13.13
C PRO A 155 -7.31 -4.16 11.93
N TYR A 156 -7.94 -4.61 10.85
CA TYR A 156 -8.12 -3.79 9.65
C TYR A 156 -9.07 -2.60 9.83
N ARG A 157 -10.01 -2.65 10.78
CA ARG A 157 -10.82 -1.46 11.10
C ARG A 157 -9.96 -0.33 11.67
N HIS A 158 -8.98 -0.67 12.49
CA HIS A 158 -8.04 0.31 13.04
C HIS A 158 -7.17 0.90 11.94
N ILE A 159 -6.45 0.06 11.21
CA ILE A 159 -5.60 0.45 10.08
C ILE A 159 -6.38 1.31 9.08
N ASN A 160 -7.54 0.84 8.60
CA ASN A 160 -8.33 1.57 7.61
C ASN A 160 -8.83 2.93 8.10
N LYS A 161 -9.11 3.08 9.40
CA LYS A 161 -9.52 4.35 9.98
C LYS A 161 -8.39 5.38 9.92
N GLU A 162 -7.16 4.98 10.21
CA GLU A 162 -5.98 5.84 10.17
C GLU A 162 -5.62 6.20 8.72
N GLU A 163 -5.57 5.24 7.83
CA GLU A 163 -5.33 5.44 6.40
C GLU A 163 -6.34 6.41 5.75
N LEU A 164 -7.61 6.31 6.11
CA LEU A 164 -8.64 7.24 5.62
C LEU A 164 -8.41 8.68 6.10
N GLN A 165 -7.83 8.88 7.28
CA GLN A 165 -7.50 10.22 7.78
C GLN A 165 -6.36 10.86 6.98
N HIS A 166 -5.44 10.04 6.45
CA HIS A 166 -4.33 10.50 5.64
C HIS A 166 -4.70 10.82 4.19
N GLY A 167 -5.83 10.33 3.69
CA GLY A 167 -6.18 10.34 2.27
C GLY A 167 -6.10 11.69 1.53
N SER A 168 -6.20 12.84 2.21
CA SER A 168 -6.04 14.17 1.62
C SER A 168 -4.62 14.74 1.70
N VAL A 169 -3.77 14.20 2.58
CA VAL A 169 -2.42 14.72 2.84
C VAL A 169 -1.52 14.63 1.59
N PRO A 170 -1.40 13.48 0.90
CA PRO A 170 -0.61 13.37 -0.32
C PRO A 170 -1.09 14.33 -1.42
N GLN A 171 -2.40 14.49 -1.57
CA GLN A 171 -2.98 15.42 -2.53
C GLN A 171 -2.59 16.87 -2.23
N GLY A 172 -2.64 17.28 -0.95
CA GLY A 172 -2.23 18.59 -0.49
C GLY A 172 -0.76 18.90 -0.77
N ILE A 173 0.13 17.92 -0.57
CA ILE A 173 1.55 18.03 -0.90
C ILE A 173 1.74 18.21 -2.41
N LEU A 174 1.10 17.37 -3.24
CA LEU A 174 1.21 17.50 -4.70
C LEU A 174 0.61 18.79 -5.23
N HIS A 175 -0.49 19.29 -4.65
CA HIS A 175 -1.02 20.62 -4.99
C HIS A 175 0.01 21.74 -4.78
N ARG A 176 0.80 21.64 -3.71
CA ARG A 176 1.79 22.65 -3.34
C ARG A 176 3.07 22.55 -4.16
N TYR A 177 3.52 21.35 -4.50
CA TYR A 177 4.87 21.12 -5.01
C TYR A 177 4.93 20.64 -6.47
N ALA A 178 3.89 19.99 -7.02
CA ALA A 178 3.89 19.51 -8.41
C ALA A 178 3.50 20.63 -9.40
N LEU A 179 4.31 21.70 -9.43
CA LEU A 179 3.97 22.96 -10.13
C LEU A 179 4.50 23.05 -11.56
N THR A 180 5.48 22.23 -11.94
CA THR A 180 6.06 22.23 -13.29
C THR A 180 5.70 20.96 -14.06
N ASP A 181 5.76 21.02 -15.38
CA ASP A 181 5.46 19.87 -16.24
C ASP A 181 6.43 18.72 -15.96
N GLU A 182 7.71 19.00 -15.68
CA GLU A 182 8.71 17.96 -15.34
C GLU A 182 8.36 17.22 -14.04
N LEU A 183 7.89 17.95 -13.02
CA LEU A 183 7.45 17.35 -11.75
C LEU A 183 6.17 16.55 -11.93
N GLN A 184 5.21 17.07 -12.72
CA GLN A 184 3.97 16.37 -13.05
C GLN A 184 4.25 15.08 -13.85
N ASP A 185 5.21 15.10 -14.77
CA ASP A 185 5.62 13.90 -15.51
C ASP A 185 6.31 12.88 -14.62
N ALA A 186 7.14 13.32 -13.67
CA ALA A 186 7.74 12.42 -12.68
C ALA A 186 6.66 11.76 -11.79
N VAL A 187 5.64 12.51 -11.39
CA VAL A 187 4.47 12.04 -10.65
C VAL A 187 3.69 10.99 -11.46
N ARG A 188 3.36 11.27 -12.73
CA ARG A 188 2.66 10.31 -13.61
C ARG A 188 3.43 8.98 -13.73
N ARG A 189 4.74 9.08 -13.95
CA ARG A 189 5.59 7.85 -14.02
C ARG A 189 5.59 7.08 -12.72
N ALA A 190 5.68 7.74 -11.56
CA ALA A 190 5.67 7.09 -10.26
C ALA A 190 4.33 6.38 -9.99
N VAL A 191 3.20 7.01 -10.29
CA VAL A 191 1.86 6.41 -10.16
C VAL A 191 1.69 5.23 -11.10
N ALA A 192 2.04 5.37 -12.37
CA ALA A 192 1.94 4.28 -13.37
C ALA A 192 2.81 3.09 -12.98
N MET A 193 4.06 3.33 -12.57
CA MET A 193 4.97 2.30 -12.06
C MET A 193 4.36 1.57 -10.86
N ARG A 194 3.85 2.31 -9.87
CA ARG A 194 3.23 1.73 -8.66
C ARG A 194 2.05 0.83 -9.01
N MET A 195 1.13 1.29 -9.86
CA MET A 195 -0.04 0.50 -10.27
C MET A 195 0.37 -0.78 -11.01
N THR A 196 1.32 -0.69 -11.94
CA THR A 196 1.82 -1.87 -12.67
C THR A 196 2.42 -2.90 -11.70
N LEU A 197 3.36 -2.49 -10.85
CA LEU A 197 4.03 -3.39 -9.92
C LEU A 197 3.09 -3.92 -8.83
N PHE A 198 2.09 -3.15 -8.42
CA PHE A 198 1.07 -3.63 -7.48
C PHE A 198 0.21 -4.73 -8.11
N LYS A 199 -0.17 -4.58 -9.38
CA LYS A 199 -0.90 -5.62 -10.11
C LYS A 199 -0.07 -6.89 -10.21
N GLU A 200 1.19 -6.81 -10.61
CA GLU A 200 2.10 -7.96 -10.66
C GLU A 200 2.26 -8.64 -9.29
N TYR A 201 2.35 -7.85 -8.23
CA TYR A 201 2.41 -8.35 -6.86
C TYR A 201 1.13 -9.09 -6.48
N THR A 202 -0.06 -8.50 -6.70
CA THR A 202 -1.34 -9.14 -6.37
C THR A 202 -1.57 -10.43 -7.16
N GLU A 203 -1.26 -10.45 -8.45
CA GLU A 203 -1.33 -11.66 -9.28
C GLU A 203 -0.35 -12.75 -8.80
N SER A 204 0.84 -12.35 -8.36
CA SER A 204 1.82 -13.27 -7.77
C SER A 204 1.35 -13.83 -6.43
N LEU A 205 0.73 -12.98 -5.60
CA LEU A 205 0.14 -13.38 -4.33
C LEU A 205 -1.02 -14.36 -4.53
N ASP A 206 -1.89 -14.12 -5.52
CA ASP A 206 -2.99 -15.02 -5.87
C ASP A 206 -2.48 -16.40 -6.27
N ARG A 207 -1.48 -16.47 -7.15
CA ARG A 207 -0.87 -17.74 -7.54
C ARG A 207 -0.28 -18.49 -6.34
N TRP A 208 0.39 -17.77 -5.45
CA TRP A 208 0.99 -18.38 -4.26
C TRP A 208 -0.05 -18.87 -3.27
N VAL A 209 -1.06 -18.06 -2.97
CA VAL A 209 -2.05 -18.33 -1.91
C VAL A 209 -3.15 -19.28 -2.40
N LEU A 210 -3.70 -19.04 -3.58
CA LEU A 210 -4.90 -19.73 -4.05
C LEU A 210 -4.58 -20.99 -4.85
N GLU A 211 -3.50 -20.98 -5.63
CA GLU A 211 -3.11 -22.10 -6.47
C GLU A 211 -2.03 -22.97 -5.84
N GLY A 212 -1.42 -22.52 -4.73
CA GLY A 212 -0.33 -23.26 -4.05
C GLY A 212 0.95 -23.40 -4.89
N LYS A 213 1.13 -22.50 -5.86
CA LYS A 213 2.31 -22.55 -6.76
C LYS A 213 3.47 -21.77 -6.13
N PRO A 214 4.68 -22.38 -6.09
CA PRO A 214 5.89 -21.65 -5.71
C PRO A 214 6.20 -20.56 -6.74
N TRP A 215 6.85 -19.47 -6.27
CA TRP A 215 7.42 -18.43 -7.14
C TRP A 215 8.79 -18.83 -7.66
#